data_331400947b0e2ffe47c2c156cc641a0f
#
_entry.id   331400947b0e2ffe47c2c156cc641a0f
#
_cell.length_a   1.000
_cell.length_b   1.000
_cell.length_c   1.000
_cell.angle_alpha   90.00
_cell.angle_beta   90.00
_cell.angle_gamma   90.00
#
_symmetry.space_group_name_H-M   'P 1'
#
loop_
_entity.id
_entity.type
_entity.pdbx_description
1 polymer ?
#
loop_
_entity_poly.entity_id
_entity_poly.type
_entity_poly.pdbx_seq_one_letter_code
_entity_poly.pdbx_strand_id
1 'polypeptide(L)'
;MNHVVILSLYRLFLSPLAWIIIALSQLITAYFFLGHLDHYLSVQDQLSTLSHPPGVGQLIIAPFYKDTALILLLLIPVISQYLLTEEKYTGSLLFLLSAPLTSAEIILGKYLASLIFCCCLLACLSIMPLSLSHGTKIDYFTLLTGLLGLVLLCTTATAIALYCSSLTQHPAIATIISLTVLLLLWHINWNQQSSLLSWLSMHDHTTRLLQGHLHTQDIAYYAIHSILFMLLTIRRLAL
;
A
#
# COMPACT_ATOMS: atom_id res chain seq x y z
N MET A 1 -20.58 -10.64 7.40
CA MET A 1 -19.42 -9.79 7.07
C MET A 1 -18.50 -9.52 8.26
N ASN A 2 -18.97 -8.95 9.39
CA ASN A 2 -18.12 -8.62 10.55
C ASN A 2 -17.32 -9.82 11.11
N HIS A 3 -17.93 -11.01 11.19
CA HIS A 3 -17.25 -12.22 11.65
C HIS A 3 -16.08 -12.62 10.74
N VAL A 4 -16.20 -12.44 9.43
CA VAL A 4 -15.11 -12.74 8.48
C VAL A 4 -13.94 -11.76 8.66
N VAL A 5 -14.24 -10.48 8.86
CA VAL A 5 -13.21 -9.45 9.14
C VAL A 5 -12.45 -9.79 10.42
N ILE A 6 -13.17 -10.04 11.51
CA ILE A 6 -12.56 -10.36 12.81
C ILE A 6 -11.71 -11.64 12.72
N LEU A 7 -12.24 -12.69 12.10
CA LEU A 7 -11.51 -13.94 11.92
C LEU A 7 -10.23 -13.75 11.11
N SER A 8 -10.31 -12.99 10.01
CA SER A 8 -9.15 -12.70 9.14
C SER A 8 -8.10 -11.84 9.86
N LEU A 9 -8.52 -10.85 10.63
CA LEU A 9 -7.63 -10.03 11.47
C LEU A 9 -6.97 -10.88 12.57
N TYR A 10 -7.74 -11.70 13.26
CA TYR A 10 -7.20 -12.59 14.29
C TYR A 10 -6.13 -13.51 13.72
N ARG A 11 -6.37 -14.04 12.54
CA ARG A 11 -5.43 -14.91 11.82
C ARG A 11 -4.14 -14.16 11.43
N LEU A 12 -4.26 -12.92 10.93
CA LEU A 12 -3.11 -12.08 10.60
C LEU A 12 -2.28 -11.75 11.85
N PHE A 13 -2.90 -11.21 12.90
CA PHE A 13 -2.18 -10.73 14.07
C PHE A 13 -1.66 -11.86 15.00
N LEU A 14 -2.26 -13.06 14.97
CA LEU A 14 -1.70 -14.22 15.66
C LEU A 14 -0.57 -14.88 14.87
N SER A 15 -0.46 -14.61 13.58
CA SER A 15 0.61 -15.15 12.76
C SER A 15 1.93 -14.45 13.09
N PRO A 16 3.04 -15.22 13.31
CA PRO A 16 4.36 -14.63 13.45
C PRO A 16 4.79 -13.85 12.19
N LEU A 17 4.27 -14.23 11.03
CA LEU A 17 4.54 -13.57 9.75
C LEU A 17 4.14 -12.09 9.77
N ALA A 18 2.99 -11.74 10.35
CA ALA A 18 2.54 -10.34 10.45
C ALA A 18 3.52 -9.48 11.27
N TRP A 19 4.00 -10.00 12.39
CA TRP A 19 4.96 -9.31 13.24
C TRP A 19 6.33 -9.14 12.57
N ILE A 20 6.76 -10.17 11.83
CA ILE A 20 7.99 -10.10 11.02
C ILE A 20 7.85 -9.02 9.94
N ILE A 21 6.71 -8.95 9.25
CA ILE A 21 6.43 -7.92 8.24
C ILE A 21 6.49 -6.52 8.88
N ILE A 22 5.83 -6.31 10.02
CA ILE A 22 5.85 -5.02 10.71
C ILE A 22 7.28 -4.66 11.13
N ALA A 23 8.00 -5.58 11.76
CA ALA A 23 9.37 -5.32 12.23
C ALA A 23 10.33 -5.02 11.08
N LEU A 24 10.27 -5.83 10.01
CA LEU A 24 11.15 -5.65 8.85
C LEU A 24 10.84 -4.36 8.11
N SER A 25 9.56 -4.02 7.91
CA SER A 25 9.16 -2.76 7.29
C SER A 25 9.63 -1.55 8.11
N GLN A 26 9.48 -1.59 9.44
CA GLN A 26 9.95 -0.53 10.32
C GLN A 26 11.49 -0.36 10.25
N LEU A 27 12.23 -1.46 10.23
CA LEU A 27 13.68 -1.42 10.14
C LEU A 27 14.16 -0.82 8.82
N ILE A 28 13.57 -1.27 7.69
CA ILE A 28 13.96 -0.78 6.35
C ILE A 28 13.57 0.69 6.19
N THR A 29 12.36 1.07 6.57
CA THR A 29 11.91 2.46 6.46
C THR A 29 12.66 3.39 7.40
N ALA A 30 13.06 2.94 8.60
CA ALA A 30 13.93 3.71 9.50
C ALA A 30 15.29 4.00 8.86
N TYR A 31 15.87 3.01 8.20
CA TYR A 31 17.13 3.19 7.47
C TYR A 31 17.00 4.26 6.37
N PHE A 32 15.94 4.21 5.54
CA PHE A 32 15.71 5.23 4.52
C PHE A 32 15.41 6.60 5.12
N PHE A 33 14.64 6.65 6.20
CA PHE A 33 14.34 7.91 6.89
C PHE A 33 15.60 8.60 7.39
N LEU A 34 16.50 7.85 8.04
CA LEU A 34 17.80 8.38 8.50
C LEU A 34 18.67 8.84 7.31
N GLY A 35 18.66 8.11 6.20
CA GLY A 35 19.37 8.51 4.98
C GLY A 35 18.86 9.83 4.41
N HIS A 36 17.52 10.04 4.35
CA HIS A 36 16.94 11.31 3.90
C HIS A 36 17.25 12.46 4.87
N LEU A 37 17.27 12.16 6.18
CA LEU A 37 17.63 13.14 7.20
C LEU A 37 19.10 13.57 7.06
N ASP A 38 20.01 12.63 6.90
CA ASP A 38 21.45 12.90 6.71
C ASP A 38 21.70 13.70 5.43
N HIS A 39 21.02 13.33 4.33
CA HIS A 39 21.07 14.11 3.10
C HIS A 39 20.60 15.56 3.30
N TYR A 40 19.47 15.76 4.01
CA TYR A 40 18.96 17.10 4.31
C TYR A 40 19.97 17.92 5.10
N LEU A 41 20.59 17.34 6.14
CA LEU A 41 21.60 18.01 6.95
C LEU A 41 22.85 18.39 6.13
N SER A 42 23.26 17.54 5.20
CA SER A 42 24.44 17.80 4.35
C SER A 42 24.23 18.96 3.37
N VAL A 43 23.00 19.23 2.93
CA VAL A 43 22.68 20.32 1.98
C VAL A 43 22.11 21.56 2.69
N GLN A 44 21.92 21.56 4.00
CA GLN A 44 21.28 22.62 4.75
C GLN A 44 21.98 24.00 4.59
N ASP A 45 23.30 24.01 4.59
CA ASP A 45 24.08 25.24 4.42
C ASP A 45 23.87 25.85 3.01
N GLN A 46 23.77 24.99 1.99
CA GLN A 46 23.50 25.42 0.61
C GLN A 46 22.06 25.94 0.47
N LEU A 47 21.09 25.30 1.14
CA LEU A 47 19.69 25.72 1.14
C LEU A 47 19.51 27.10 1.79
N SER A 48 20.30 27.44 2.80
CA SER A 48 20.24 28.74 3.49
C SER A 48 20.58 29.92 2.57
N THR A 49 21.26 29.67 1.45
CA THR A 49 21.64 30.69 0.45
C THR A 49 20.58 30.92 -0.62
N LEU A 50 19.54 30.07 -0.69
CA LEU A 50 18.47 30.16 -1.66
C LEU A 50 17.37 31.12 -1.21
N SER A 51 16.82 31.90 -2.13
CA SER A 51 15.70 32.81 -1.87
C SER A 51 14.40 32.08 -1.47
N HIS A 52 14.20 30.84 -1.98
CA HIS A 52 13.05 29.98 -1.68
C HIS A 52 13.56 28.54 -1.47
N PRO A 53 14.06 28.19 -0.27
CA PRO A 53 14.54 26.82 -0.04
C PRO A 53 13.38 25.84 -0.02
N PRO A 54 13.54 24.65 -0.62
CA PRO A 54 12.54 23.58 -0.51
C PRO A 54 12.37 23.18 0.95
N GLY A 55 11.11 23.00 1.37
CA GLY A 55 10.76 22.65 2.74
C GLY A 55 11.14 21.21 3.12
N VAL A 56 11.16 20.94 4.42
CA VAL A 56 11.38 19.59 4.98
C VAL A 56 10.39 18.56 4.40
N GLY A 57 9.17 18.98 4.10
CA GLY A 57 8.16 18.14 3.46
C GLY A 57 8.60 17.59 2.10
N GLN A 58 9.25 18.41 1.28
CA GLN A 58 9.71 18.02 -0.05
C GLN A 58 11.01 17.22 -0.03
N LEU A 59 11.91 17.50 0.90
CA LEU A 59 13.23 16.89 0.96
C LEU A 59 13.31 15.62 1.81
N ILE A 60 12.43 15.47 2.81
CA ILE A 60 12.43 14.32 3.71
C ILE A 60 11.14 13.53 3.58
N ILE A 61 9.96 14.17 3.74
CA ILE A 61 8.68 13.45 3.86
C ILE A 61 8.28 12.81 2.52
N ALA A 62 8.34 13.55 1.41
CA ALA A 62 7.93 13.03 0.11
C ALA A 62 8.83 11.86 -0.37
N PRO A 63 10.18 11.92 -0.32
CA PRO A 63 11.04 10.78 -0.62
C PRO A 63 10.81 9.60 0.31
N PHE A 64 10.68 9.83 1.62
CA PHE A 64 10.38 8.79 2.60
C PHE A 64 9.07 8.05 2.30
N TYR A 65 8.00 8.77 1.95
CA TYR A 65 6.73 8.16 1.56
C TYR A 65 6.83 7.42 0.22
N LYS A 66 7.66 7.89 -0.70
CA LYS A 66 7.93 7.19 -1.96
C LYS A 66 8.60 5.83 -1.72
N ASP A 67 9.60 5.78 -0.86
CA ASP A 67 10.26 4.52 -0.48
C ASP A 67 9.29 3.60 0.28
N THR A 68 8.48 4.18 1.18
CA THR A 68 7.41 3.45 1.88
C THR A 68 6.40 2.86 0.89
N ALA A 69 6.01 3.58 -0.17
CA ALA A 69 5.11 3.08 -1.20
C ALA A 69 5.69 1.84 -1.90
N LEU A 70 6.97 1.84 -2.25
CA LEU A 70 7.64 0.67 -2.85
C LEU A 70 7.66 -0.54 -1.90
N ILE A 71 7.95 -0.30 -0.62
CA ILE A 71 7.94 -1.37 0.39
C ILE A 71 6.54 -1.96 0.54
N LEU A 72 5.49 -1.13 0.55
CA LEU A 72 4.10 -1.59 0.62
C LEU A 72 3.72 -2.42 -0.61
N LEU A 73 4.14 -2.04 -1.81
CA LEU A 73 3.92 -2.83 -3.03
C LEU A 73 4.55 -4.22 -2.96
N LEU A 74 5.66 -4.38 -2.25
CA LEU A 74 6.30 -5.68 -2.03
C LEU A 74 5.59 -6.51 -0.95
N LEU A 75 5.09 -5.87 0.11
CA LEU A 75 4.50 -6.55 1.27
C LEU A 75 3.03 -6.93 1.06
N ILE A 76 2.23 -6.10 0.38
CA ILE A 76 0.80 -6.34 0.18
C ILE A 76 0.50 -7.68 -0.52
N PRO A 77 1.22 -8.11 -1.57
CA PRO A 77 1.05 -9.44 -2.14
C PRO A 77 1.21 -10.59 -1.13
N VAL A 78 2.18 -10.49 -0.24
CA VAL A 78 2.44 -11.50 0.79
C VAL A 78 1.28 -11.58 1.78
N ILE A 79 0.73 -10.43 2.19
CA ILE A 79 -0.42 -10.37 3.10
C ILE A 79 -1.67 -10.94 2.44
N SER A 80 -1.93 -10.55 1.20
CA SER A 80 -3.13 -10.96 0.46
C SER A 80 -3.15 -12.45 0.14
N GLN A 81 -2.00 -13.04 -0.21
CA GLN A 81 -1.90 -14.47 -0.45
C GLN A 81 -2.13 -15.28 0.83
N TYR A 82 -1.66 -14.81 1.98
CA TYR A 82 -1.90 -15.44 3.27
C TYR A 82 -3.39 -15.50 3.61
N LEU A 83 -4.16 -14.48 3.25
CA LEU A 83 -5.59 -14.39 3.53
C LEU A 83 -6.47 -15.23 2.60
N LEU A 84 -6.07 -15.46 1.36
CA LEU A 84 -6.94 -16.12 0.38
C LEU A 84 -6.34 -17.41 -0.19
N THR A 85 -5.11 -17.35 -0.72
CA THR A 85 -4.53 -18.51 -1.42
C THR A 85 -4.13 -19.61 -0.44
N GLU A 86 -3.63 -19.25 0.72
CA GLU A 86 -3.28 -20.23 1.76
C GLU A 86 -4.52 -20.99 2.27
N GLU A 87 -5.67 -20.29 2.39
CA GLU A 87 -6.93 -20.95 2.75
C GLU A 87 -7.45 -21.89 1.66
N LYS A 88 -7.21 -21.55 0.39
CA LYS A 88 -7.49 -22.48 -0.73
C LYS A 88 -6.59 -23.70 -0.66
N TYR A 89 -5.29 -23.48 -0.46
CA TYR A 89 -4.29 -24.54 -0.40
C TYR A 89 -4.53 -25.50 0.75
N THR A 90 -4.88 -25.00 1.93
CA THR A 90 -5.20 -25.81 3.12
C THR A 90 -6.60 -26.41 3.12
N GLY A 91 -7.45 -26.03 2.15
CA GLY A 91 -8.85 -26.45 2.08
C GLY A 91 -9.78 -25.76 3.09
N SER A 92 -9.25 -24.88 3.93
CA SER A 92 -10.06 -24.17 4.95
C SER A 92 -11.09 -23.21 4.34
N LEU A 93 -10.90 -22.78 3.10
CA LEU A 93 -11.88 -21.97 2.37
C LEU A 93 -13.20 -22.71 2.16
N LEU A 94 -13.17 -24.06 2.02
CA LEU A 94 -14.40 -24.87 1.85
C LEU A 94 -15.31 -24.77 3.07
N PHE A 95 -14.75 -24.68 4.27
CA PHE A 95 -15.55 -24.48 5.49
C PHE A 95 -16.21 -23.09 5.53
N LEU A 96 -15.55 -22.07 4.99
CA LEU A 96 -16.15 -20.73 4.85
C LEU A 96 -17.29 -20.73 3.80
N LEU A 97 -17.11 -21.45 2.71
CA LEU A 97 -18.11 -21.56 1.64
C LEU A 97 -19.32 -22.43 2.02
N SER A 98 -19.16 -23.35 3.00
CA SER A 98 -20.28 -24.12 3.55
C SER A 98 -21.12 -23.35 4.56
N ALA A 99 -20.62 -22.21 5.06
CA ALA A 99 -21.40 -21.32 5.92
C ALA A 99 -22.41 -20.52 5.06
N PRO A 100 -23.51 -20.03 5.65
CA PRO A 100 -24.52 -19.23 4.94
C PRO A 100 -24.00 -17.79 4.67
N LEU A 101 -22.89 -17.70 3.94
CA LEU A 101 -22.20 -16.44 3.58
C LEU A 101 -22.13 -16.32 2.07
N THR A 102 -22.32 -15.12 1.54
CA THR A 102 -22.12 -14.85 0.13
C THR A 102 -20.64 -14.70 -0.20
N SER A 103 -20.23 -15.04 -1.44
CA SER A 103 -18.86 -14.84 -1.91
C SER A 103 -18.41 -13.38 -1.76
N ALA A 104 -19.34 -12.43 -1.93
CA ALA A 104 -19.07 -11.01 -1.74
C ALA A 104 -18.71 -10.68 -0.29
N GLU A 105 -19.43 -11.23 0.69
CA GLU A 105 -19.15 -11.00 2.12
C GLU A 105 -17.79 -11.57 2.54
N ILE A 106 -17.39 -12.71 1.97
CA ILE A 106 -16.09 -13.33 2.24
C ILE A 106 -14.97 -12.44 1.69
N ILE A 107 -15.06 -12.04 0.42
CA ILE A 107 -14.01 -11.22 -0.22
C ILE A 107 -13.92 -9.83 0.39
N LEU A 108 -15.06 -9.15 0.60
CA LEU A 108 -15.07 -7.84 1.26
C LEU A 108 -14.53 -7.91 2.69
N GLY A 109 -14.84 -8.98 3.42
CA GLY A 109 -14.30 -9.19 4.76
C GLY A 109 -12.78 -9.32 4.77
N LYS A 110 -12.21 -10.09 3.84
CA LYS A 110 -10.75 -10.25 3.70
C LYS A 110 -10.07 -8.97 3.23
N TYR A 111 -10.69 -8.27 2.30
CA TYR A 111 -10.23 -6.97 1.82
C TYR A 111 -10.14 -5.94 2.96
N LEU A 112 -11.22 -5.81 3.75
CA LEU A 112 -11.24 -4.91 4.90
C LEU A 112 -10.21 -5.31 5.97
N ALA A 113 -10.05 -6.59 6.24
CA ALA A 113 -9.03 -7.07 7.18
C ALA A 113 -7.61 -6.70 6.74
N SER A 114 -7.32 -6.88 5.44
CA SER A 114 -6.02 -6.48 4.87
C SER A 114 -5.81 -4.97 4.93
N LEU A 115 -6.84 -4.17 4.63
CA LEU A 115 -6.76 -2.71 4.73
C LEU A 115 -6.53 -2.23 6.17
N ILE A 116 -7.23 -2.81 7.15
CA ILE A 116 -7.01 -2.48 8.57
C ILE A 116 -5.56 -2.79 8.96
N PHE A 117 -5.03 -3.91 8.53
CA PHE A 117 -3.62 -4.26 8.78
C PHE A 117 -2.67 -3.25 8.13
N CYS A 118 -2.91 -2.87 6.87
CA CYS A 118 -2.12 -1.82 6.18
C CYS A 118 -2.22 -0.47 6.89
N CYS A 119 -3.41 -0.08 7.37
CA CYS A 119 -3.59 1.15 8.15
C CYS A 119 -2.81 1.13 9.46
N CYS A 120 -2.81 0.00 10.19
CA CYS A 120 -1.99 -0.18 11.39
C CYS A 120 -0.49 -0.04 11.08
N LEU A 121 -0.04 -0.66 9.98
CA LEU A 121 1.34 -0.56 9.52
C LEU A 121 1.70 0.88 9.17
N LEU A 122 0.87 1.58 8.40
CA LEU A 122 1.07 2.99 8.05
C LEU A 122 1.05 3.89 9.28
N ALA A 123 0.20 3.63 10.27
CA ALA A 123 0.19 4.38 11.52
C ALA A 123 1.53 4.26 12.27
N CYS A 124 2.09 3.05 12.34
CA CYS A 124 3.42 2.84 12.91
C CYS A 124 4.52 3.57 12.13
N LEU A 125 4.48 3.52 10.78
CA LEU A 125 5.46 4.19 9.92
C LEU A 125 5.37 5.72 10.01
N SER A 126 4.18 6.27 10.22
CA SER A 126 3.94 7.72 10.32
C SER A 126 4.54 8.35 11.58
N ILE A 127 4.92 7.57 12.59
CA ILE A 127 5.58 8.07 13.79
C ILE A 127 6.93 8.74 13.44
N MET A 128 7.63 8.22 12.43
CA MET A 128 8.94 8.77 12.01
C MET A 128 8.84 10.19 11.45
N PRO A 129 8.04 10.47 10.40
CA PRO A 129 7.90 11.85 9.92
C PRO A 129 7.24 12.78 10.95
N LEU A 130 6.36 12.26 11.82
CA LEU A 130 5.77 13.06 12.90
C LEU A 130 6.80 13.49 13.94
N SER A 131 7.85 12.72 14.20
CA SER A 131 8.91 13.08 15.13
C SER A 131 9.66 14.38 14.73
N LEU A 132 9.70 14.69 13.43
CA LEU A 132 10.30 15.94 12.93
C LEU A 132 9.54 17.20 13.39
N SER A 133 8.27 17.08 13.81
CA SER A 133 7.45 18.20 14.28
C SER A 133 8.03 18.90 15.52
N HIS A 134 8.87 18.20 16.29
CA HIS A 134 9.50 18.77 17.48
C HIS A 134 10.69 19.69 17.17
N GLY A 135 11.28 19.58 15.95
CA GLY A 135 12.47 20.34 15.59
C GLY A 135 12.29 21.32 14.43
N THR A 136 11.25 21.14 13.60
CA THR A 136 11.07 21.91 12.36
C THR A 136 9.60 22.26 12.12
N LYS A 137 9.35 23.32 11.33
CA LYS A 137 7.99 23.63 10.85
C LYS A 137 7.63 22.64 9.74
N ILE A 138 6.74 21.72 10.05
CA ILE A 138 6.23 20.74 9.08
C ILE A 138 4.98 21.31 8.39
N ASP A 139 4.89 21.11 7.08
CA ASP A 139 3.66 21.27 6.35
C ASP A 139 2.76 20.06 6.58
N TYR A 140 1.82 20.18 7.52
CA TYR A 140 0.86 19.13 7.84
C TYR A 140 -0.03 18.75 6.65
N PHE A 141 -0.24 19.68 5.71
CA PHE A 141 -1.04 19.38 4.52
C PHE A 141 -0.31 18.37 3.63
N THR A 142 0.97 18.58 3.34
CA THR A 142 1.80 17.63 2.58
C THR A 142 1.91 16.27 3.30
N LEU A 143 2.02 16.26 4.63
CA LEU A 143 2.05 15.02 5.40
C LEU A 143 0.74 14.23 5.28
N LEU A 144 -0.42 14.90 5.43
CA LEU A 144 -1.73 14.25 5.35
C LEU A 144 -2.06 13.79 3.93
N THR A 145 -1.74 14.59 2.91
CA THR A 145 -1.97 14.22 1.51
C THR A 145 -1.10 13.03 1.10
N GLY A 146 0.15 12.98 1.55
CA GLY A 146 1.03 11.86 1.33
C GLY A 146 0.53 10.57 2.01
N LEU A 147 0.07 10.67 3.25
CA LEU A 147 -0.51 9.53 3.97
C LEU A 147 -1.81 9.05 3.30
N LEU A 148 -2.66 9.96 2.83
CA LEU A 148 -3.84 9.62 2.04
C LEU A 148 -3.44 8.90 0.74
N GLY A 149 -2.40 9.35 0.05
CA GLY A 149 -1.85 8.69 -1.13
C GLY A 149 -1.42 7.25 -0.86
N LEU A 150 -0.73 7.01 0.27
CA LEU A 150 -0.34 5.66 0.69
C LEU A 150 -1.55 4.77 1.03
N VAL A 151 -2.58 5.32 1.69
CA VAL A 151 -3.82 4.58 1.96
C VAL A 151 -4.52 4.19 0.66
N LEU A 152 -4.65 5.12 -0.29
CA LEU A 152 -5.25 4.86 -1.60
C LEU A 152 -4.44 3.81 -2.40
N LEU A 153 -3.12 3.87 -2.35
CA LEU A 153 -2.25 2.86 -2.92
C LEU A 153 -2.53 1.48 -2.30
N CYS A 154 -2.63 1.40 -0.96
CA CYS A 154 -2.97 0.15 -0.27
C CYS A 154 -4.32 -0.40 -0.71
N THR A 155 -5.37 0.44 -0.91
CA THR A 155 -6.68 -0.03 -1.35
C THR A 155 -6.60 -0.74 -2.69
N THR A 156 -5.93 -0.14 -3.67
CA THR A 156 -5.82 -0.71 -5.01
C THR A 156 -4.87 -1.90 -5.06
N ALA A 157 -3.70 -1.78 -4.42
CA ALA A 157 -2.73 -2.88 -4.38
C ALA A 157 -3.31 -4.13 -3.72
N THR A 158 -4.08 -3.98 -2.64
CA THR A 158 -4.78 -5.08 -1.97
C THR A 158 -5.86 -5.70 -2.87
N ALA A 159 -6.64 -4.90 -3.60
CA ALA A 159 -7.66 -5.39 -4.52
C ALA A 159 -7.02 -6.22 -5.66
N ILE A 160 -5.94 -5.72 -6.26
CA ILE A 160 -5.17 -6.42 -7.30
C ILE A 160 -4.59 -7.72 -6.75
N ALA A 161 -3.96 -7.67 -5.58
CA ALA A 161 -3.34 -8.83 -4.97
C ALA A 161 -4.37 -9.92 -4.60
N LEU A 162 -5.54 -9.57 -4.09
CA LEU A 162 -6.65 -10.51 -3.86
C LEU A 162 -7.17 -11.12 -5.15
N TYR A 163 -7.27 -10.35 -6.23
CA TYR A 163 -7.64 -10.87 -7.53
C TYR A 163 -6.62 -11.89 -8.03
N CYS A 164 -5.33 -11.56 -8.02
CA CYS A 164 -4.26 -12.49 -8.39
C CYS A 164 -4.26 -13.76 -7.52
N SER A 165 -4.50 -13.61 -6.23
CA SER A 165 -4.67 -14.72 -5.29
C SER A 165 -5.89 -15.59 -5.61
N SER A 166 -6.92 -15.03 -6.25
CA SER A 166 -8.09 -15.81 -6.68
C SER A 166 -7.78 -16.72 -7.88
N LEU A 167 -6.77 -16.39 -8.70
CA LEU A 167 -6.45 -17.10 -9.94
C LEU A 167 -5.71 -18.41 -9.73
N THR A 168 -5.02 -18.58 -8.59
CA THR A 168 -4.15 -19.73 -8.33
C THR A 168 -4.42 -20.38 -6.97
N GLN A 169 -4.01 -21.63 -6.80
CA GLN A 169 -4.07 -22.36 -5.54
C GLN A 169 -2.72 -22.38 -4.82
N HIS A 170 -1.64 -21.98 -5.50
CA HIS A 170 -0.29 -21.99 -4.93
C HIS A 170 0.10 -20.60 -4.41
N PRO A 171 0.39 -20.46 -3.09
CA PRO A 171 0.71 -19.18 -2.46
C PRO A 171 1.87 -18.45 -3.14
N ALA A 172 2.98 -19.15 -3.43
CA ALA A 172 4.14 -18.56 -4.07
C ALA A 172 3.83 -17.99 -5.47
N ILE A 173 3.03 -18.70 -6.27
CA ILE A 173 2.63 -18.26 -7.61
C ILE A 173 1.72 -17.01 -7.50
N ALA A 174 0.78 -17.00 -6.54
CA ALA A 174 -0.07 -15.85 -6.27
C ALA A 174 0.73 -14.60 -5.96
N THR A 175 1.74 -14.74 -5.09
CA THR A 175 2.63 -13.63 -4.71
C THR A 175 3.41 -13.10 -5.90
N ILE A 176 4.02 -13.99 -6.70
CA ILE A 176 4.81 -13.58 -7.88
C ILE A 176 3.95 -12.87 -8.91
N ILE A 177 2.77 -13.40 -9.24
CA ILE A 177 1.86 -12.79 -10.22
C ILE A 177 1.41 -11.41 -9.73
N SER A 178 0.96 -11.29 -8.48
CA SER A 178 0.49 -10.02 -7.94
C SER A 178 1.60 -8.98 -7.86
N LEU A 179 2.80 -9.39 -7.46
CA LEU A 179 3.98 -8.54 -7.40
C LEU A 179 4.37 -8.05 -8.81
N THR A 180 4.37 -8.95 -9.80
CA THR A 180 4.66 -8.60 -11.20
C THR A 180 3.65 -7.58 -11.73
N VAL A 181 2.34 -7.78 -11.50
CA VAL A 181 1.31 -6.84 -11.95
C VAL A 181 1.47 -5.47 -11.28
N LEU A 182 1.70 -5.44 -9.97
CA LEU A 182 1.89 -4.18 -9.24
C LEU A 182 3.14 -3.43 -9.69
N LEU A 183 4.26 -4.11 -9.87
CA LEU A 183 5.50 -3.49 -10.38
C LEU A 183 5.36 -3.02 -11.83
N LEU A 184 4.65 -3.75 -12.68
CA LEU A 184 4.36 -3.30 -14.04
C LEU A 184 3.53 -2.01 -14.02
N LEU A 185 2.47 -1.93 -13.21
CA LEU A 185 1.67 -0.71 -13.07
C LEU A 185 2.46 0.45 -12.46
N TRP A 186 3.44 0.15 -11.62
CA TRP A 186 4.33 1.16 -11.05
C TRP A 186 5.31 1.72 -12.08
N HIS A 187 5.86 0.88 -12.95
CA HIS A 187 6.91 1.26 -13.90
C HIS A 187 6.43 1.53 -15.33
N ILE A 188 5.14 1.42 -15.62
CA ILE A 188 4.58 1.44 -16.97
C ILE A 188 4.90 2.74 -17.74
N ASN A 189 5.12 3.84 -17.05
CA ASN A 189 5.44 5.14 -17.67
C ASN A 189 6.89 5.60 -17.38
N TRP A 190 7.83 4.67 -17.24
CA TRP A 190 9.23 5.00 -16.94
C TRP A 190 9.84 6.05 -17.90
N ASN A 191 9.48 6.00 -19.18
CA ASN A 191 10.02 6.90 -20.21
C ASN A 191 9.17 8.15 -20.47
N GLN A 192 8.09 8.38 -19.75
CA GLN A 192 7.19 9.55 -19.89
C GLN A 192 6.72 9.83 -21.34
N GLN A 193 6.57 8.79 -22.17
CA GLN A 193 6.40 8.93 -23.62
C GLN A 193 4.96 9.07 -24.09
N SER A 194 3.95 8.76 -23.28
CA SER A 194 2.56 8.83 -23.73
C SER A 194 1.58 9.24 -22.64
N SER A 195 0.60 10.06 -23.01
CA SER A 195 -0.48 10.49 -22.14
C SER A 195 -1.33 9.34 -21.60
N LEU A 196 -1.53 8.28 -22.39
CA LEU A 196 -2.29 7.10 -21.96
C LEU A 196 -1.55 6.27 -20.91
N LEU A 197 -0.23 6.12 -21.05
CA LEU A 197 0.60 5.40 -20.08
C LEU A 197 0.73 6.16 -18.77
N SER A 198 0.77 7.50 -18.81
CA SER A 198 0.79 8.33 -17.58
C SER A 198 -0.52 8.20 -16.79
N TRP A 199 -1.66 8.05 -17.48
CA TRP A 199 -2.94 7.83 -16.82
C TRP A 199 -3.03 6.45 -16.17
N LEU A 200 -2.35 5.43 -16.71
CA LEU A 200 -2.32 4.08 -16.13
C LEU A 200 -1.22 3.92 -15.06
N SER A 201 -0.26 4.85 -14.99
CA SER A 201 0.90 4.78 -14.10
C SER A 201 0.51 5.03 -12.64
N MET A 202 0.59 3.99 -11.83
CA MET A 202 0.38 4.08 -10.38
C MET A 202 1.42 5.01 -9.72
N HIS A 203 2.66 5.03 -10.23
CA HIS A 203 3.74 5.87 -9.74
C HIS A 203 3.42 7.36 -9.90
N ASP A 204 2.89 7.79 -11.05
CA ASP A 204 2.63 9.22 -11.32
C ASP A 204 1.52 9.75 -10.43
N HIS A 205 0.43 8.98 -10.25
CA HIS A 205 -0.66 9.31 -9.35
C HIS A 205 -0.20 9.38 -7.88
N THR A 206 0.60 8.39 -7.44
CA THR A 206 1.15 8.39 -6.08
C THR A 206 2.05 9.61 -5.87
N THR A 207 2.99 9.87 -6.77
CA THR A 207 3.98 10.95 -6.63
C THR A 207 3.32 12.32 -6.50
N ARG A 208 2.24 12.60 -7.26
CA ARG A 208 1.47 13.85 -7.11
C ARG A 208 0.87 14.01 -5.71
N LEU A 209 0.27 12.95 -5.18
CA LEU A 209 -0.30 12.95 -3.82
C LEU A 209 0.79 13.13 -2.74
N LEU A 210 1.95 12.50 -2.92
CA LEU A 210 3.09 12.63 -1.99
C LEU A 210 3.69 14.04 -1.97
N GLN A 211 3.56 14.78 -3.08
CA GLN A 211 4.01 16.18 -3.20
C GLN A 211 2.98 17.20 -2.68
N GLY A 212 1.85 16.74 -2.15
CA GLY A 212 0.80 17.62 -1.64
C GLY A 212 -0.23 18.06 -2.69
N HIS A 213 -0.21 17.50 -3.91
CA HIS A 213 -1.15 17.85 -4.96
C HIS A 213 -2.35 16.90 -4.94
N LEU A 214 -3.50 17.38 -4.44
CA LEU A 214 -4.76 16.63 -4.44
C LEU A 214 -5.53 16.90 -5.73
N HIS A 215 -5.49 15.94 -6.65
CA HIS A 215 -6.33 15.96 -7.84
C HIS A 215 -7.43 14.89 -7.74
N THR A 216 -8.66 15.26 -8.09
CA THR A 216 -9.81 14.34 -8.12
C THR A 216 -9.53 13.13 -9.03
N GLN A 217 -8.73 13.33 -10.08
CA GLN A 217 -8.29 12.26 -10.99
C GLN A 217 -7.52 11.15 -10.26
N ASP A 218 -6.66 11.50 -9.30
CA ASP A 218 -5.86 10.52 -8.58
C ASP A 218 -6.74 9.66 -7.67
N ILE A 219 -7.69 10.29 -6.97
CA ILE A 219 -8.66 9.57 -6.14
C ILE A 219 -9.55 8.66 -7.00
N ALA A 220 -10.04 9.17 -8.14
CA ALA A 220 -10.88 8.40 -9.07
C ALA A 220 -10.13 7.19 -9.64
N TYR A 221 -8.85 7.36 -10.00
CA TYR A 221 -7.99 6.27 -10.47
C TYR A 221 -7.96 5.11 -9.48
N TYR A 222 -7.63 5.38 -8.21
CA TYR A 222 -7.56 4.37 -7.17
C TYR A 222 -8.92 3.74 -6.86
N ALA A 223 -9.99 4.52 -6.83
CA ALA A 223 -11.33 4.02 -6.59
C ALA A 223 -11.81 3.08 -7.71
N ILE A 224 -11.64 3.48 -8.97
CA ILE A 224 -12.05 2.68 -10.13
C ILE A 224 -11.30 1.35 -10.17
N HIS A 225 -9.97 1.37 -9.99
CA HIS A 225 -9.18 0.14 -10.01
C HIS A 225 -9.53 -0.78 -8.83
N SER A 226 -9.72 -0.24 -7.63
CA SER A 226 -10.12 -1.03 -6.47
C SER A 226 -11.47 -1.71 -6.68
N ILE A 227 -12.47 -0.97 -7.16
CA ILE A 227 -13.81 -1.51 -7.42
C ILE A 227 -13.75 -2.57 -8.53
N LEU A 228 -13.03 -2.30 -9.62
CA LEU A 228 -12.90 -3.22 -10.75
C LEU A 228 -12.33 -4.57 -10.31
N PHE A 229 -11.17 -4.56 -9.63
CA PHE A 229 -10.50 -5.79 -9.21
C PHE A 229 -11.28 -6.53 -8.12
N MET A 230 -11.98 -5.81 -7.24
CA MET A 230 -12.87 -6.42 -6.26
C MET A 230 -14.05 -7.13 -6.93
N LEU A 231 -14.71 -6.51 -7.90
CA LEU A 231 -15.81 -7.13 -8.66
C LEU A 231 -15.33 -8.39 -9.43
N LEU A 232 -14.14 -8.32 -10.03
CA LEU A 232 -13.54 -9.47 -10.71
C LEU A 232 -13.25 -10.62 -9.72
N THR A 233 -12.74 -10.30 -8.53
CA THR A 233 -12.47 -11.30 -7.49
C THR A 233 -13.75 -11.98 -7.00
N ILE A 234 -14.82 -11.21 -6.75
CA ILE A 234 -16.12 -11.73 -6.31
C ILE A 234 -16.71 -12.66 -7.38
N ARG A 235 -16.70 -12.23 -8.64
CA ARG A 235 -17.17 -13.06 -9.76
C ARG A 235 -16.40 -14.37 -9.87
N ARG A 236 -15.08 -14.31 -9.70
CA ARG A 236 -14.23 -15.51 -9.80
C ARG A 236 -14.46 -16.51 -8.68
N LEU A 237 -14.80 -16.06 -7.49
CA LEU A 237 -15.08 -16.95 -6.35
C LEU A 237 -16.52 -17.51 -6.40
N ALA A 238 -17.43 -16.86 -7.13
CA ALA A 238 -18.81 -17.31 -7.32
C ALA A 238 -18.97 -18.38 -8.41
N LEU A 239 -17.97 -18.58 -9.26
CA LEU A 239 -17.88 -19.62 -10.30
C LEU A 239 -17.24 -20.89 -9.77
#